data_0b7ead83781ada3f8dc4c919e7e10c1b
#
_entry.id   0b7ead83781ada3f8dc4c919e7e10c1b
#
_cell.length_a   1.000
_cell.length_b   1.000
_cell.length_c   1.000
_cell.angle_alpha   90.00
_cell.angle_beta   90.00
_cell.angle_gamma   90.00
#
_symmetry.space_group_name_H-M   'P 1'
#
loop_
_entity.id
_entity.type
_entity.pdbx_description
1 polymer ?
#
loop_
_entity_poly.entity_id
_entity_poly.type
_entity_poly.pdbx_seq_one_letter_code
_entity_poly.pdbx_strand_id
1 'polypeptide(L)'
;VITEQVIHSDASNVAKNNGLTEEEVWSMVIAVAKKIRSVDVKDLKVLGIDEISLVKGPGKFIVVLVDLETHKLVGLVSSRNQSHIEKVMQQWGEKILFQIEEVSMDMSGNYKSLVQKICPAVVTVDRLHVKKIVHEELNSARIAQKKTAESLNAKERANIY
;
A
#
# COMPACT_ATOMS: atom_id res chain seq x y z
N VAL A 1 -19.89 -18.37 7.86
CA VAL A 1 -19.02 -19.24 7.08
C VAL A 1 -17.57 -19.01 7.53
N ILE A 2 -16.70 -20.05 7.52
CA ILE A 2 -15.29 -19.97 8.00
C ILE A 2 -14.52 -18.84 7.31
N THR A 3 -14.68 -18.67 6.00
CA THR A 3 -14.01 -17.61 5.22
C THR A 3 -14.43 -16.19 5.61
N GLU A 4 -15.64 -15.98 6.07
CA GLU A 4 -16.09 -14.68 6.62
C GLU A 4 -15.46 -14.39 7.97
N GLN A 5 -15.25 -15.43 8.79
CA GLN A 5 -14.58 -15.26 10.10
C GLN A 5 -13.14 -14.79 9.92
N VAL A 6 -12.44 -15.22 8.86
CA VAL A 6 -11.06 -14.79 8.57
C VAL A 6 -10.98 -13.30 8.19
N ILE A 7 -12.05 -12.70 7.67
CA ILE A 7 -12.10 -11.26 7.38
C ILE A 7 -12.06 -10.42 8.68
N HIS A 8 -12.59 -10.98 9.77
CA HIS A 8 -12.73 -10.29 11.06
C HIS A 8 -11.76 -10.80 12.14
N SER A 9 -10.94 -11.84 11.82
CA SER A 9 -9.99 -12.46 12.74
C SER A 9 -8.81 -13.08 11.97
N ASP A 10 -7.74 -13.46 12.67
CA ASP A 10 -6.64 -14.19 12.05
C ASP A 10 -6.98 -15.68 11.83
N ALA A 11 -6.30 -16.30 10.85
CA ALA A 11 -6.56 -17.68 10.48
C ALA A 11 -6.30 -18.69 11.62
N SER A 12 -5.34 -18.38 12.49
CA SER A 12 -5.00 -19.24 13.64
C SER A 12 -6.14 -19.29 14.68
N ASN A 13 -6.74 -18.13 15.00
CA ASN A 13 -7.90 -18.07 15.90
C ASN A 13 -9.12 -18.75 15.30
N VAL A 14 -9.37 -18.53 13.98
CA VAL A 14 -10.46 -19.20 13.28
C VAL A 14 -10.30 -20.71 13.28
N ALA A 15 -9.08 -21.19 13.04
CA ALA A 15 -8.76 -22.62 13.10
C ALA A 15 -9.08 -23.23 14.48
N LYS A 16 -8.58 -22.60 15.54
CA LYS A 16 -8.82 -23.03 16.94
C LYS A 16 -10.32 -23.07 17.27
N ASN A 17 -11.06 -22.02 16.92
CA ASN A 17 -12.47 -21.89 17.25
C ASN A 17 -13.36 -22.89 16.49
N ASN A 18 -12.90 -23.42 15.36
CA ASN A 18 -13.66 -24.35 14.53
C ASN A 18 -13.10 -25.79 14.51
N GLY A 19 -12.07 -26.08 15.33
CA GLY A 19 -11.45 -27.41 15.40
C GLY A 19 -10.72 -27.79 14.10
N LEU A 20 -10.18 -26.81 13.39
CA LEU A 20 -9.45 -26.99 12.14
C LEU A 20 -7.97 -26.67 12.32
N THR A 21 -7.17 -27.09 11.35
CA THR A 21 -5.79 -26.62 11.20
C THR A 21 -5.78 -25.28 10.46
N GLU A 22 -4.73 -24.50 10.66
CA GLU A 22 -4.55 -23.24 9.94
C GLU A 22 -4.43 -23.46 8.43
N GLU A 23 -3.81 -24.56 8.01
CA GLU A 23 -3.68 -24.96 6.61
C GLU A 23 -5.05 -25.24 5.94
N GLU A 24 -5.97 -25.89 6.66
CA GLU A 24 -7.33 -26.13 6.18
C GLU A 24 -8.08 -24.82 6.00
N VAL A 25 -7.96 -23.89 6.97
CA VAL A 25 -8.55 -22.55 6.84
C VAL A 25 -8.00 -21.81 5.64
N TRP A 26 -6.68 -21.81 5.43
CA TRP A 26 -6.07 -21.17 4.27
C TRP A 26 -6.48 -21.83 2.94
N SER A 27 -6.61 -23.14 2.88
CA SER A 27 -7.09 -23.82 1.66
C SER A 27 -8.51 -23.41 1.31
N MET A 28 -9.40 -23.21 2.30
CA MET A 28 -10.75 -22.71 2.07
C MET A 28 -10.75 -21.26 1.57
N VAL A 29 -9.93 -20.39 2.17
CA VAL A 29 -9.77 -19.01 1.73
C VAL A 29 -9.27 -18.94 0.28
N ILE A 30 -8.26 -19.72 -0.06
CA ILE A 30 -7.70 -19.79 -1.42
C ILE A 30 -8.75 -20.30 -2.42
N ALA A 31 -9.56 -21.30 -2.04
CA ALA A 31 -10.63 -21.85 -2.89
C ALA A 31 -11.71 -20.78 -3.19
N VAL A 32 -12.07 -19.96 -2.20
CA VAL A 32 -12.99 -18.83 -2.39
C VAL A 32 -12.34 -17.73 -3.24
N ALA A 33 -11.11 -17.36 -2.95
CA ALA A 33 -10.36 -16.36 -3.71
C ALA A 33 -10.21 -16.73 -5.19
N LYS A 34 -10.06 -18.02 -5.51
CA LYS A 34 -10.04 -18.52 -6.89
C LYS A 34 -11.38 -18.36 -7.63
N LYS A 35 -12.50 -18.32 -6.89
CA LYS A 35 -13.83 -18.08 -7.46
C LYS A 35 -14.11 -16.61 -7.72
N ILE A 36 -13.48 -15.71 -6.97
CA ILE A 36 -13.59 -14.25 -7.12
C ILE A 36 -12.62 -13.81 -8.25
N ARG A 37 -12.84 -14.31 -9.47
CA ARG A 37 -11.88 -14.11 -10.58
C ARG A 37 -12.14 -12.90 -11.47
N SER A 38 -13.26 -12.24 -11.36
CA SER A 38 -13.55 -11.06 -12.17
C SER A 38 -13.51 -9.81 -11.32
N VAL A 39 -12.40 -9.13 -11.38
CA VAL A 39 -12.32 -7.74 -10.93
C VAL A 39 -13.06 -6.90 -11.97
N ASP A 40 -14.10 -6.19 -11.55
CA ASP A 40 -14.80 -5.28 -12.45
C ASP A 40 -14.03 -3.96 -12.50
N VAL A 41 -13.36 -3.75 -13.63
CA VAL A 41 -12.57 -2.54 -13.92
C VAL A 41 -13.20 -1.69 -15.02
N LYS A 42 -14.47 -2.00 -15.42
CA LYS A 42 -15.10 -1.35 -16.60
C LYS A 42 -15.18 0.16 -16.49
N ASP A 43 -15.41 0.67 -15.29
CA ASP A 43 -15.60 2.10 -15.04
C ASP A 43 -14.41 2.70 -14.24
N LEU A 44 -13.25 2.04 -14.23
CA LEU A 44 -12.07 2.49 -13.50
C LEU A 44 -11.52 3.79 -14.09
N LYS A 45 -11.62 4.88 -13.33
CA LYS A 45 -11.14 6.22 -13.71
C LYS A 45 -9.99 6.71 -12.83
N VAL A 46 -10.05 6.42 -11.53
CA VAL A 46 -9.05 6.85 -10.56
C VAL A 46 -8.41 5.62 -9.91
N LEU A 47 -7.17 5.34 -10.28
CA LEU A 47 -6.41 4.19 -9.80
C LEU A 47 -5.49 4.59 -8.65
N GLY A 48 -5.56 3.88 -7.54
CA GLY A 48 -4.57 3.92 -6.46
C GLY A 48 -3.54 2.80 -6.60
N ILE A 49 -2.27 3.12 -6.46
CA ILE A 49 -1.16 2.16 -6.39
C ILE A 49 -0.43 2.36 -5.07
N ASP A 50 -0.42 1.34 -4.22
CA ASP A 50 0.25 1.37 -2.91
C ASP A 50 0.98 0.04 -2.63
N GLU A 51 1.91 0.06 -1.68
CA GLU A 51 2.65 -1.12 -1.24
C GLU A 51 2.32 -1.47 0.19
N ILE A 52 1.95 -2.71 0.42
CA ILE A 52 1.77 -3.25 1.76
C ILE A 52 2.83 -4.31 2.07
N SER A 53 3.36 -4.27 3.29
CA SER A 53 4.22 -5.33 3.81
C SER A 53 3.39 -6.30 4.65
N LEU A 54 3.28 -7.54 4.21
CA LEU A 54 2.52 -8.57 4.95
C LEU A 54 3.28 -9.16 6.13
N VAL A 55 4.59 -9.00 6.18
CA VAL A 55 5.45 -9.58 7.23
C VAL A 55 6.48 -8.55 7.67
N LYS A 56 6.68 -8.42 8.98
CA LYS A 56 7.81 -7.62 9.52
C LYS A 56 9.13 -8.26 9.06
N GLY A 57 9.89 -7.55 8.24
CA GLY A 57 11.20 -7.99 7.74
C GLY A 57 11.41 -7.68 6.25
N PRO A 58 12.63 -7.79 5.75
CA PRO A 58 12.90 -7.53 4.35
C PRO A 58 12.27 -8.61 3.47
N GLY A 59 11.39 -8.24 2.53
CA GLY A 59 11.20 -9.05 1.35
C GLY A 59 9.82 -9.53 0.93
N LYS A 60 8.72 -9.22 1.61
CA LYS A 60 7.39 -9.60 1.10
C LYS A 60 6.48 -8.38 1.02
N PHE A 61 6.67 -7.61 -0.04
CA PHE A 61 5.77 -6.53 -0.39
C PHE A 61 4.76 -7.02 -1.41
N ILE A 62 3.53 -6.57 -1.25
CA ILE A 62 2.46 -6.74 -2.23
C ILE A 62 2.08 -5.35 -2.72
N VAL A 63 2.03 -5.18 -4.02
CA VAL A 63 1.47 -3.98 -4.63
C VAL A 63 -0.04 -4.17 -4.72
N VAL A 64 -0.75 -3.19 -4.22
CA VAL A 64 -2.20 -3.15 -4.17
C VAL A 64 -2.69 -2.12 -5.19
N LEU A 65 -3.59 -2.55 -6.06
CA LEU A 65 -4.25 -1.71 -7.04
C LEU A 65 -5.71 -1.53 -6.60
N VAL A 66 -6.13 -0.29 -6.42
CA VAL A 66 -7.46 0.06 -5.87
C VAL A 66 -8.15 1.06 -6.78
N ASP A 67 -9.42 0.84 -7.04
CA ASP A 67 -10.29 1.88 -7.57
C ASP A 67 -10.63 2.87 -6.45
N LEU A 68 -10.16 4.10 -6.55
CA LEU A 68 -10.32 5.11 -5.50
C LEU A 68 -11.71 5.75 -5.49
N GLU A 69 -12.51 5.61 -6.54
CA GLU A 69 -13.89 6.08 -6.55
C GLU A 69 -14.83 5.09 -5.85
N THR A 70 -14.67 3.80 -6.14
CA THR A 70 -15.51 2.74 -5.56
C THR A 70 -14.93 2.11 -4.31
N HIS A 71 -13.67 2.41 -3.97
CA HIS A 71 -12.89 1.80 -2.88
C HIS A 71 -12.75 0.27 -3.01
N LYS A 72 -12.77 -0.25 -4.24
CA LYS A 72 -12.65 -1.68 -4.51
C LYS A 72 -11.23 -2.05 -4.90
N LEU A 73 -10.79 -3.21 -4.41
CA LEU A 73 -9.54 -3.81 -4.83
C LEU A 73 -9.67 -4.27 -6.30
N VAL A 74 -8.78 -3.77 -7.17
CA VAL A 74 -8.75 -4.11 -8.59
C VAL A 74 -7.52 -4.93 -9.00
N GLY A 75 -6.56 -5.10 -8.11
CA GLY A 75 -5.43 -5.99 -8.35
C GLY A 75 -4.52 -6.14 -7.15
N LEU A 76 -3.85 -7.31 -7.09
CA LEU A 76 -2.79 -7.61 -6.13
C LEU A 76 -1.61 -8.18 -6.89
N VAL A 77 -0.43 -7.62 -6.70
CA VAL A 77 0.79 -8.07 -7.34
C VAL A 77 1.82 -8.41 -6.27
N SER A 78 2.20 -9.68 -6.18
CA SER A 78 3.16 -10.20 -5.19
C SER A 78 4.62 -9.84 -5.51
N SER A 79 4.84 -8.72 -6.20
CA SER A 79 6.16 -8.26 -6.63
C SER A 79 6.16 -6.75 -6.85
N ARG A 80 7.27 -6.12 -6.47
CA ARG A 80 7.55 -4.70 -6.76
C ARG A 80 8.07 -4.46 -8.17
N ASN A 81 8.28 -5.52 -8.93
CA ASN A 81 8.83 -5.42 -10.27
C ASN A 81 7.78 -4.81 -11.23
N GLN A 82 8.16 -3.70 -11.87
CA GLN A 82 7.30 -3.00 -12.84
C GLN A 82 6.71 -3.93 -13.90
N SER A 83 7.49 -4.90 -14.39
CA SER A 83 7.02 -5.84 -15.42
C SER A 83 5.87 -6.73 -14.96
N HIS A 84 5.79 -7.04 -13.66
CA HIS A 84 4.68 -7.82 -13.11
C HIS A 84 3.43 -6.96 -12.95
N ILE A 85 3.57 -5.73 -12.51
CA ILE A 85 2.47 -4.77 -12.40
C ILE A 85 1.92 -4.44 -13.78
N GLU A 86 2.82 -4.17 -14.74
CA GLU A 86 2.47 -3.94 -16.14
C GLU A 86 1.63 -5.09 -16.72
N LYS A 87 2.05 -6.34 -16.50
CA LYS A 87 1.30 -7.51 -16.95
C LYS A 87 -0.11 -7.60 -16.37
N VAL A 88 -0.26 -7.29 -15.08
CA VAL A 88 -1.58 -7.29 -14.44
C VAL A 88 -2.45 -6.19 -15.03
N MET A 89 -1.93 -4.97 -15.19
CA MET A 89 -2.68 -3.85 -15.76
C MET A 89 -3.03 -4.10 -17.24
N GLN A 90 -2.13 -4.67 -18.02
CA GLN A 90 -2.39 -5.03 -19.43
C GLN A 90 -3.52 -6.05 -19.60
N GLN A 91 -3.76 -6.92 -18.60
CA GLN A 91 -4.90 -7.86 -18.64
C GLN A 91 -6.25 -7.15 -18.62
N TRP A 92 -6.32 -5.91 -18.16
CA TRP A 92 -7.56 -5.10 -18.22
C TRP A 92 -7.89 -4.66 -19.64
N GLY A 93 -6.90 -4.65 -20.53
CA GLY A 93 -7.04 -4.22 -21.93
C GLY A 93 -6.83 -2.72 -22.13
N GLU A 94 -6.42 -2.37 -23.32
CA GLU A 94 -6.09 -0.98 -23.68
C GLU A 94 -7.24 -0.01 -23.44
N LYS A 95 -8.47 -0.40 -23.74
CA LYS A 95 -9.65 0.44 -23.53
C LYS A 95 -9.77 0.91 -22.09
N ILE A 96 -9.51 0.02 -21.12
CA ILE A 96 -9.57 0.34 -19.70
C ILE A 96 -8.38 1.21 -19.30
N LEU A 97 -7.18 0.91 -19.79
CA LEU A 97 -5.98 1.70 -19.49
C LEU A 97 -6.11 3.13 -20.01
N PHE A 98 -6.71 3.33 -21.18
CA PHE A 98 -6.92 4.66 -21.77
C PHE A 98 -8.04 5.47 -21.12
N GLN A 99 -8.96 4.84 -20.40
CA GLN A 99 -10.02 5.57 -19.68
C GLN A 99 -9.60 6.00 -18.26
N ILE A 100 -8.44 5.52 -17.74
CA ILE A 100 -7.91 5.97 -16.46
C ILE A 100 -7.49 7.43 -16.59
N GLU A 101 -8.12 8.29 -15.82
CA GLU A 101 -7.91 9.75 -15.84
C GLU A 101 -6.80 10.15 -14.87
N GLU A 102 -6.73 9.47 -13.71
CA GLU A 102 -5.79 9.79 -12.64
C GLU A 102 -5.22 8.52 -12.02
N VAL A 103 -3.92 8.56 -11.67
CA VAL A 103 -3.26 7.52 -10.89
C VAL A 103 -2.60 8.15 -9.67
N SER A 104 -3.10 7.80 -8.49
CA SER A 104 -2.52 8.19 -7.21
C SER A 104 -1.53 7.14 -6.73
N MET A 105 -0.33 7.55 -6.35
CA MET A 105 0.73 6.65 -5.89
C MET A 105 1.63 7.29 -4.85
N ASP A 106 2.45 6.48 -4.18
CA ASP A 106 3.56 6.96 -3.37
C ASP A 106 4.60 7.70 -4.23
N MET A 107 5.39 8.55 -3.60
CA MET A 107 6.48 9.31 -4.22
C MET A 107 7.62 8.44 -4.76
N SER A 108 7.56 7.11 -4.64
CA SER A 108 8.54 6.20 -5.21
C SER A 108 8.56 6.33 -6.74
N GLY A 109 9.67 6.80 -7.32
CA GLY A 109 9.82 7.06 -8.76
C GLY A 109 9.59 5.83 -9.66
N ASN A 110 9.55 4.63 -9.05
CA ASN A 110 9.45 3.38 -9.78
C ASN A 110 8.12 3.21 -10.53
N TYR A 111 6.98 3.65 -9.95
CA TYR A 111 5.67 3.44 -10.58
C TYR A 111 5.30 4.55 -11.56
N LYS A 112 5.86 5.75 -11.39
CA LYS A 112 5.57 6.89 -12.28
C LYS A 112 5.94 6.58 -13.74
N SER A 113 7.13 6.04 -13.98
CA SER A 113 7.58 5.68 -15.32
C SER A 113 6.73 4.59 -15.96
N LEU A 114 6.29 3.61 -15.16
CA LEU A 114 5.38 2.56 -15.61
C LEU A 114 4.03 3.14 -16.05
N VAL A 115 3.40 3.95 -15.18
CA VAL A 115 2.10 4.55 -15.47
C VAL A 115 2.16 5.43 -16.72
N GLN A 116 3.17 6.30 -16.82
CA GLN A 116 3.35 7.16 -18.00
C GLN A 116 3.55 6.39 -19.31
N LYS A 117 4.05 5.16 -19.23
CA LYS A 117 4.23 4.27 -20.38
C LYS A 117 2.93 3.64 -20.86
N ILE A 118 2.02 3.28 -19.94
CA ILE A 118 0.85 2.43 -20.24
C ILE A 118 -0.50 3.14 -20.12
N CYS A 119 -0.55 4.27 -19.41
CA CYS A 119 -1.77 5.06 -19.21
C CYS A 119 -1.51 6.53 -19.55
N PRO A 120 -2.40 7.24 -20.24
CA PRO A 120 -2.34 8.68 -20.46
C PRO A 120 -2.78 9.49 -19.24
N ALA A 121 -2.82 8.87 -18.06
CA ALA A 121 -3.38 9.39 -16.82
C ALA A 121 -2.50 10.49 -16.19
N VAL A 122 -3.12 11.41 -15.47
CA VAL A 122 -2.42 12.33 -14.57
C VAL A 122 -1.91 11.56 -13.37
N VAL A 123 -0.61 11.70 -13.07
CA VAL A 123 -0.01 11.08 -11.90
C VAL A 123 -0.07 12.05 -10.73
N THR A 124 -0.75 11.66 -9.67
CA THR A 124 -0.83 12.40 -8.41
C THR A 124 -0.09 11.67 -7.29
N VAL A 125 0.36 12.44 -6.32
CA VAL A 125 1.04 11.88 -5.15
C VAL A 125 0.03 11.71 -4.02
N ASP A 126 0.03 10.54 -3.37
CA ASP A 126 -0.84 10.30 -2.24
C ASP A 126 -0.59 11.32 -1.12
N ARG A 127 -1.67 11.98 -0.72
CA ARG A 127 -1.69 13.02 0.32
C ARG A 127 -1.16 12.54 1.67
N LEU A 128 -1.37 11.27 2.01
CA LEU A 128 -0.89 10.71 3.27
C LEU A 128 0.64 10.63 3.29
N HIS A 129 1.26 10.25 2.19
CA HIS A 129 2.71 10.21 2.05
C HIS A 129 3.32 11.62 2.13
N VAL A 130 2.71 12.62 1.49
CA VAL A 130 3.13 14.02 1.61
C VAL A 130 3.05 14.50 3.06
N LYS A 131 1.93 14.24 3.74
CA LYS A 131 1.77 14.57 5.16
C LYS A 131 2.83 13.93 6.04
N LYS A 132 3.13 12.66 5.82
CA LYS A 132 4.14 11.92 6.57
C LYS A 132 5.51 12.60 6.46
N ILE A 133 5.96 12.94 5.25
CA ILE A 133 7.24 13.62 5.01
C ILE A 133 7.27 14.97 5.75
N VAL A 134 6.22 15.77 5.63
CA VAL A 134 6.13 17.07 6.32
C VAL A 134 6.23 16.88 7.84
N HIS A 135 5.54 15.88 8.40
CA HIS A 135 5.60 15.61 9.84
C HIS A 135 6.99 15.13 10.28
N GLU A 136 7.66 14.31 9.49
CA GLU A 136 9.02 13.83 9.76
C GLU A 136 10.02 15.00 9.77
N GLU A 137 9.94 15.91 8.80
CA GLU A 137 10.79 17.11 8.73
C GLU A 137 10.53 18.07 9.89
N LEU A 138 9.27 18.36 10.21
CA LEU A 138 8.90 19.17 11.37
C LEU A 138 9.41 18.57 12.68
N ASN A 139 9.28 17.26 12.85
CA ASN A 139 9.78 16.57 14.04
C ASN A 139 11.31 16.62 14.12
N SER A 140 12.00 16.48 13.01
CA SER A 140 13.45 16.58 12.91
C SER A 140 13.94 17.99 13.29
N ALA A 141 13.28 19.02 12.77
CA ALA A 141 13.54 20.41 13.13
C ALA A 141 13.31 20.68 14.63
N ARG A 142 12.20 20.19 15.18
CA ARG A 142 11.89 20.28 16.61
C ARG A 142 12.97 19.64 17.49
N ILE A 143 13.43 18.44 17.12
CA ILE A 143 14.49 17.73 17.85
C ILE A 143 15.81 18.51 17.78
N ALA A 144 16.16 19.06 16.61
CA ALA A 144 17.36 19.88 16.45
C ALA A 144 17.33 21.13 17.34
N GLN A 145 16.20 21.86 17.34
CA GLN A 145 16.03 23.04 18.21
C GLN A 145 16.11 22.69 19.69
N LYS A 146 15.50 21.58 20.11
CA LYS A 146 15.59 21.10 21.49
C LYS A 146 17.04 20.85 21.90
N LYS A 147 17.82 20.13 21.09
CA LYS A 147 19.25 19.87 21.34
C LYS A 147 20.06 21.15 21.44
N THR A 148 19.79 22.13 20.57
CA THR A 148 20.46 23.45 20.61
C THR A 148 20.12 24.19 21.92
N ALA A 149 18.86 24.23 22.32
CA ALA A 149 18.44 24.85 23.56
C ALA A 149 19.08 24.18 24.80
N GLU A 150 19.12 22.86 24.83
CA GLU A 150 19.77 22.07 25.89
C GLU A 150 21.30 22.36 25.95
N SER A 151 21.98 22.50 24.81
CA SER A 151 23.39 22.83 24.76
C SER A 151 23.71 24.25 25.21
N LEU A 152 22.83 25.22 24.94
CA LEU A 152 22.94 26.60 25.43
C LEU A 152 22.79 26.65 26.93
N ASN A 153 21.75 26.01 27.48
CA ASN A 153 21.54 25.91 28.93
C ASN A 153 22.70 25.24 29.66
N ALA A 154 23.33 24.23 29.07
CA ALA A 154 24.50 23.58 29.65
C ALA A 154 25.73 24.51 29.69
N LYS A 155 25.95 25.32 28.63
CA LYS A 155 27.03 26.30 28.57
C LYS A 155 26.82 27.46 29.59
N GLU A 156 25.61 27.92 29.71
CA GLU A 156 25.26 28.93 30.72
C GLU A 156 25.52 28.43 32.15
N ARG A 157 25.14 27.18 32.43
CA ARG A 157 25.40 26.54 33.72
C ARG A 157 26.91 26.37 34.00
N ALA A 158 27.71 26.00 32.97
CA ALA A 158 29.15 25.85 33.12
C ALA A 158 29.90 27.16 33.36
N ASN A 159 29.31 28.31 32.98
CA ASN A 159 29.90 29.62 33.23
C ASN A 159 29.54 30.21 34.62
N ILE A 160 28.70 29.54 35.41
CA ILE A 160 28.29 29.99 36.75
C ILE A 160 29.12 29.31 37.87
N TYR A 161 29.91 28.31 37.54
CA TYR A 161 30.86 27.62 38.42
C TYR A 161 32.29 27.84 37.98
#